data_f2cde07ae481a1374a08c456a89045b7
#
_entry.id   f2cde07ae481a1374a08c456a89045b7
#
_cell.length_a   1.000
_cell.length_b   1.000
_cell.length_c   1.000
_cell.angle_alpha   90.00
_cell.angle_beta   90.00
_cell.angle_gamma   90.00
#
_symmetry.space_group_name_H-M   'P 1'
#
loop_
_entity.id
_entity.type
_entity.pdbx_description
1 polymer ?
#
loop_
_entity_poly.entity_id
_entity_poly.type
_entity_poly.pdbx_seq_one_letter_code
_entity_poly.pdbx_strand_id
1 'polypeptide(L)'
;MANDHEDNGDVQINPIIVVEPDPELREVYEAQIDSEFFEVGVFTGILSIEDFGTDVVTGFKASFHATEDFFLQANYGQADAGLSSQEVSTDSLLFTDRSFEYYNLLLGYNLFPGESFITQNLTLNSAFYLVAGAGNTKFKEDDQFTITLGSGYRIILKDWLTFNLDMRDMSFKSQVLGPSKRTHNLEFSAGLTAFF
;
A
#
# COMPACT_ATOMS: atom_id res chain seq x y z
N MET A 1 7.16 92.48 40.69
CA MET A 1 7.99 92.15 39.58
C MET A 1 8.24 90.67 39.68
N ALA A 2 7.46 89.92 39.00
CA ALA A 2 7.54 88.48 38.93
C ALA A 2 8.20 88.08 37.57
N ASN A 3 9.26 87.33 37.61
CA ASN A 3 9.87 86.78 36.44
C ASN A 3 9.38 85.34 36.30
N ASP A 4 8.54 85.14 35.30
CA ASP A 4 8.14 83.79 34.84
C ASP A 4 9.28 83.20 33.98
N HIS A 5 9.94 82.18 34.49
CA HIS A 5 10.81 81.37 33.71
C HIS A 5 9.95 80.22 33.10
N GLU A 6 9.67 80.33 31.82
CA GLU A 6 9.17 79.20 31.04
C GLU A 6 10.31 78.20 30.87
N ASP A 7 10.12 77.03 31.47
CA ASP A 7 10.97 75.87 31.28
C ASP A 7 10.47 75.13 29.97
N ASN A 8 11.14 75.36 28.86
CA ASN A 8 10.97 74.64 27.62
C ASN A 8 11.70 73.33 27.73
N GLY A 9 11.01 72.32 28.26
CA GLY A 9 11.51 70.96 28.23
C GLY A 9 11.57 70.40 26.80
N ASP A 10 12.76 70.51 26.21
CA ASP A 10 13.04 69.82 24.94
C ASP A 10 12.93 68.30 25.13
N VAL A 11 11.78 67.74 24.66
CA VAL A 11 11.61 66.31 24.58
C VAL A 11 12.49 65.80 23.46
N GLN A 12 13.63 65.27 23.81
CA GLN A 12 14.48 64.53 22.86
C GLN A 12 13.77 63.25 22.42
N ILE A 13 13.14 63.30 21.26
CA ILE A 13 12.61 62.11 20.61
C ILE A 13 13.79 61.33 20.01
N ASN A 14 14.19 60.26 20.68
CA ASN A 14 15.14 59.31 20.10
C ASN A 14 14.58 58.77 18.80
N PRO A 15 15.29 58.88 17.68
CA PRO A 15 14.82 58.29 16.44
C PRO A 15 14.67 56.76 16.60
N ILE A 16 13.51 56.28 16.28
CA ILE A 16 13.27 54.83 16.20
C ILE A 16 14.19 54.29 15.10
N ILE A 17 15.19 53.52 15.48
CA ILE A 17 16.02 52.80 14.51
C ILE A 17 15.13 51.74 13.90
N VAL A 18 14.62 52.00 12.70
CA VAL A 18 13.99 50.99 11.85
C VAL A 18 15.13 50.09 11.34
N VAL A 19 15.28 48.95 11.99
CA VAL A 19 16.14 47.89 11.43
C VAL A 19 15.40 47.33 10.21
N GLU A 20 15.80 47.74 9.02
CA GLU A 20 15.38 47.05 7.82
C GLU A 20 15.86 45.61 7.94
N PRO A 21 14.96 44.59 7.88
CA PRO A 21 15.39 43.23 7.83
C PRO A 21 16.17 43.06 6.50
N ASP A 22 17.44 42.73 6.63
CA ASP A 22 18.25 42.31 5.48
C ASP A 22 17.55 41.13 4.85
N PRO A 23 17.07 41.22 3.61
CA PRO A 23 16.54 40.06 2.90
C PRO A 23 17.74 39.20 2.46
N GLU A 24 18.38 38.53 3.41
CA GLU A 24 19.13 37.36 3.04
C GLU A 24 18.12 36.45 2.33
N LEU A 25 18.22 36.46 1.00
CA LEU A 25 17.57 35.46 0.16
C LEU A 25 17.98 34.11 0.74
N ARG A 26 17.15 33.55 1.64
CA ARG A 26 17.21 32.12 1.89
C ARG A 26 17.02 31.50 0.52
N GLU A 27 18.10 30.99 -0.06
CA GLU A 27 17.99 29.99 -1.11
C GLU A 27 17.14 28.88 -0.48
N VAL A 28 15.85 28.91 -0.78
CA VAL A 28 14.98 27.78 -0.56
C VAL A 28 15.53 26.75 -1.52
N TYR A 29 16.45 25.90 -1.03
CA TYR A 29 16.68 24.63 -1.69
C TYR A 29 15.29 24.02 -1.69
N GLU A 30 14.68 23.96 -2.87
CA GLU A 30 13.60 23.03 -3.13
C GLU A 30 14.16 21.70 -2.64
N ALA A 31 13.63 21.21 -1.51
CA ALA A 31 13.90 19.85 -1.11
C ALA A 31 13.65 19.06 -2.41
N GLN A 32 14.67 18.42 -2.93
CA GLN A 32 14.49 17.40 -3.94
C GLN A 32 13.53 16.43 -3.26
N ILE A 33 12.25 16.62 -3.51
CA ILE A 33 11.24 15.62 -3.23
C ILE A 33 11.59 14.54 -4.22
N ASP A 34 12.42 13.60 -3.79
CA ASP A 34 12.59 12.34 -4.48
C ASP A 34 11.20 11.74 -4.50
N SER A 35 10.47 12.04 -5.58
CA SER A 35 9.17 11.45 -5.84
C SER A 35 9.43 10.01 -6.28
N GLU A 36 9.60 9.14 -5.30
CA GLU A 36 9.74 7.71 -5.51
C GLU A 36 8.38 7.19 -5.96
N PHE A 37 8.22 7.10 -7.29
CA PHE A 37 6.94 6.67 -7.90
C PHE A 37 6.81 5.16 -7.97
N PHE A 38 7.91 4.44 -7.88
CA PHE A 38 7.92 3.00 -8.05
C PHE A 38 8.21 2.28 -6.74
N GLU A 39 7.43 1.25 -6.48
CA GLU A 39 7.57 0.36 -5.33
C GLU A 39 7.58 -1.08 -5.83
N VAL A 40 8.60 -1.86 -5.49
CA VAL A 40 8.64 -3.29 -5.80
C VAL A 40 8.99 -4.11 -4.57
N GLY A 41 8.50 -5.34 -4.52
CA GLY A 41 8.80 -6.23 -3.42
C GLY A 41 8.22 -7.62 -3.57
N VAL A 42 8.32 -8.33 -2.48
CA VAL A 42 7.88 -9.71 -2.34
C VAL A 42 6.84 -9.83 -1.24
N PHE A 43 5.99 -10.82 -1.36
CA PHE A 43 5.02 -11.16 -0.33
C PHE A 43 4.91 -12.67 -0.13
N THR A 44 4.46 -13.04 1.03
CA THR A 44 4.05 -14.40 1.37
C THR A 44 2.80 -14.35 2.22
N GLY A 45 2.02 -15.42 2.18
CA GLY A 45 0.78 -15.46 2.92
C GLY A 45 0.08 -16.79 2.83
N ILE A 46 -1.19 -16.76 3.08
CA ILE A 46 -2.11 -17.91 2.97
C ILE A 46 -3.18 -17.58 1.93
N LEU A 47 -3.42 -18.53 1.06
CA LEU A 47 -4.46 -18.49 0.04
C LEU A 47 -5.46 -19.63 0.30
N SER A 48 -6.70 -19.25 0.57
CA SER A 48 -7.81 -20.19 0.69
C SER A 48 -8.51 -20.32 -0.65
N ILE A 49 -8.34 -21.44 -1.30
CA ILE A 49 -8.93 -21.78 -2.60
C ILE A 49 -10.25 -22.51 -2.34
N GLU A 50 -11.35 -21.96 -2.85
CA GLU A 50 -12.68 -22.58 -2.68
C GLU A 50 -12.67 -24.01 -3.22
N ASP A 51 -13.16 -24.95 -2.41
CA ASP A 51 -13.21 -26.40 -2.65
C ASP A 51 -11.84 -27.14 -2.62
N PHE A 52 -10.68 -26.43 -2.49
CA PHE A 52 -9.33 -27.03 -2.48
C PHE A 52 -8.51 -26.78 -1.21
N GLY A 53 -9.08 -26.08 -0.23
CA GLY A 53 -8.42 -25.82 1.05
C GLY A 53 -7.56 -24.56 1.07
N THR A 54 -6.62 -24.53 2.01
CA THR A 54 -5.77 -23.37 2.23
C THR A 54 -4.30 -23.77 2.14
N ASP A 55 -3.52 -22.99 1.41
CA ASP A 55 -2.10 -23.23 1.22
C ASP A 55 -1.28 -21.95 1.28
N VAL A 56 0.05 -22.09 1.31
CA VAL A 56 0.97 -20.96 1.32
C VAL A 56 1.07 -20.36 -0.08
N VAL A 57 0.92 -19.05 -0.16
CA VAL A 57 1.18 -18.28 -1.39
C VAL A 57 2.45 -17.46 -1.22
N THR A 58 3.22 -17.37 -2.30
CA THR A 58 4.37 -16.47 -2.41
C THR A 58 4.32 -15.72 -3.73
N GLY A 59 4.87 -14.51 -3.76
CA GLY A 59 4.81 -13.74 -4.99
C GLY A 59 5.59 -12.43 -4.97
N PHE A 60 5.43 -11.70 -6.08
CA PHE A 60 6.02 -10.39 -6.32
C PHE A 60 4.93 -9.35 -6.47
N LYS A 61 5.25 -8.14 -6.03
CA LYS A 61 4.39 -6.97 -6.12
C LYS A 61 5.18 -5.81 -6.71
N ALA A 62 4.59 -5.09 -7.65
CA ALA A 62 5.12 -3.84 -8.16
C ALA A 62 4.00 -2.79 -8.17
N SER A 63 4.26 -1.60 -7.66
CA SER A 63 3.29 -0.50 -7.62
C SER A 63 3.88 0.75 -8.25
N PHE A 64 3.03 1.48 -8.96
CA PHE A 64 3.32 2.80 -9.48
C PHE A 64 2.36 3.81 -8.84
N HIS A 65 2.90 4.75 -8.09
CA HIS A 65 2.15 5.80 -7.41
C HIS A 65 1.96 6.99 -8.36
N ALA A 66 0.76 7.09 -8.92
CA ALA A 66 0.43 8.17 -9.87
C ALA A 66 0.16 9.50 -9.13
N THR A 67 -0.36 9.42 -7.92
CA THR A 67 -0.60 10.53 -6.98
C THR A 67 -0.42 10.01 -5.55
N GLU A 68 -0.54 10.89 -4.55
CA GLU A 68 -0.53 10.49 -3.14
C GLU A 68 -1.68 9.52 -2.81
N ASP A 69 -2.82 9.67 -3.48
CA ASP A 69 -4.01 8.87 -3.22
C ASP A 69 -4.12 7.64 -4.13
N PHE A 70 -3.71 7.75 -5.40
CA PHE A 70 -3.92 6.70 -6.41
C PHE A 70 -2.62 6.01 -6.82
N PHE A 71 -2.69 4.69 -6.87
CA PHE A 71 -1.59 3.87 -7.38
C PHE A 71 -2.10 2.72 -8.25
N LEU A 72 -1.26 2.26 -9.15
CA LEU A 72 -1.47 1.07 -9.97
C LEU A 72 -0.56 -0.04 -9.44
N GLN A 73 -1.12 -1.21 -9.16
CA GLN A 73 -0.39 -2.33 -8.58
C GLN A 73 -0.50 -3.57 -9.47
N ALA A 74 0.64 -4.13 -9.85
CA ALA A 74 0.76 -5.41 -10.50
C ALA A 74 1.22 -6.46 -9.49
N ASN A 75 0.58 -7.62 -9.48
CA ASN A 75 0.98 -8.74 -8.63
C ASN A 75 1.11 -10.01 -9.45
N TYR A 76 2.06 -10.84 -9.07
CA TYR A 76 2.19 -12.22 -9.48
C TYR A 76 2.34 -13.08 -8.24
N GLY A 77 1.56 -14.13 -8.12
CA GLY A 77 1.63 -15.04 -7.00
C GLY A 77 1.44 -16.49 -7.44
N GLN A 78 2.06 -17.39 -6.69
CA GLN A 78 1.91 -18.82 -6.87
C GLN A 78 1.68 -19.53 -5.55
N ALA A 79 0.85 -20.56 -5.60
CA ALA A 79 0.56 -21.45 -4.48
C ALA A 79 0.36 -22.87 -5.02
N ASP A 80 0.52 -23.88 -4.16
CA ASP A 80 0.12 -25.22 -4.45
C ASP A 80 -1.28 -25.46 -3.86
N ALA A 81 -2.23 -25.90 -4.67
CA ALA A 81 -3.57 -26.21 -4.18
C ALA A 81 -3.53 -27.51 -3.34
N GLY A 82 -4.13 -27.49 -2.15
CA GLY A 82 -4.29 -28.65 -1.30
C GLY A 82 -5.18 -29.76 -1.92
N LEU A 83 -5.47 -30.80 -1.15
CA LEU A 83 -6.41 -31.86 -1.54
C LEU A 83 -7.82 -31.28 -1.68
N SER A 84 -8.50 -31.59 -2.78
CA SER A 84 -9.91 -31.20 -2.91
C SER A 84 -10.79 -31.94 -1.90
N SER A 85 -11.92 -31.33 -1.55
CA SER A 85 -12.91 -31.98 -0.64
C SER A 85 -13.39 -33.32 -1.17
N GLN A 86 -13.39 -33.53 -2.49
CA GLN A 86 -13.74 -34.81 -3.13
C GLN A 86 -12.62 -35.82 -2.98
N GLU A 87 -11.35 -35.42 -3.15
CA GLU A 87 -10.19 -36.31 -2.97
C GLU A 87 -10.09 -36.79 -1.52
N VAL A 88 -10.33 -35.91 -0.55
CA VAL A 88 -10.39 -36.29 0.87
C VAL A 88 -11.51 -37.28 1.16
N SER A 89 -12.67 -37.14 0.50
CA SER A 89 -13.82 -38.03 0.70
C SER A 89 -13.68 -39.38 0.02
N THR A 90 -12.90 -39.48 -1.09
CA THR A 90 -12.79 -40.67 -1.91
C THR A 90 -11.48 -41.43 -1.68
N ASP A 91 -10.57 -40.89 -0.89
CA ASP A 91 -9.20 -41.41 -0.65
C ASP A 91 -8.44 -41.74 -1.92
N SER A 92 -8.70 -40.97 -2.98
CA SER A 92 -8.03 -41.12 -4.27
C SER A 92 -7.55 -39.78 -4.81
N LEU A 93 -6.29 -39.75 -5.28
CA LEU A 93 -5.71 -38.60 -5.93
C LEU A 93 -6.33 -38.43 -7.31
N LEU A 94 -7.20 -37.46 -7.49
CA LEU A 94 -7.85 -37.14 -8.76
C LEU A 94 -6.99 -36.23 -9.63
N PHE A 95 -6.06 -35.50 -9.02
CA PHE A 95 -5.28 -34.46 -9.70
C PHE A 95 -3.79 -34.60 -9.40
N THR A 96 -2.98 -34.58 -10.46
CA THR A 96 -1.50 -34.66 -10.35
C THR A 96 -0.86 -33.28 -10.33
N ASP A 97 -1.43 -32.32 -11.08
CA ASP A 97 -0.97 -30.93 -11.11
C ASP A 97 -1.88 -30.05 -10.24
N ARG A 98 -1.29 -29.34 -9.28
CA ARG A 98 -1.98 -28.53 -8.28
C ARG A 98 -1.49 -27.10 -8.26
N SER A 99 -0.74 -26.68 -9.29
CA SER A 99 -0.23 -25.35 -9.42
C SER A 99 -1.38 -24.34 -9.54
N PHE A 100 -1.36 -23.36 -8.66
CA PHE A 100 -2.24 -22.19 -8.71
C PHE A 100 -1.36 -20.96 -8.90
N GLU A 101 -1.46 -20.35 -10.06
CA GLU A 101 -0.72 -19.13 -10.39
C GLU A 101 -1.70 -18.05 -10.77
N TYR A 102 -1.40 -16.83 -10.36
CA TYR A 102 -2.20 -15.69 -10.78
C TYR A 102 -1.32 -14.47 -11.07
N TYR A 103 -1.80 -13.64 -11.97
CA TYR A 103 -1.31 -12.29 -12.17
C TYR A 103 -2.50 -11.34 -12.31
N ASN A 104 -2.39 -10.19 -11.69
CA ASN A 104 -3.44 -9.17 -11.71
C ASN A 104 -2.86 -7.76 -11.79
N LEU A 105 -3.68 -6.86 -12.34
CA LEU A 105 -3.44 -5.42 -12.35
C LEU A 105 -4.58 -4.76 -11.60
N LEU A 106 -4.23 -4.03 -10.56
CA LEU A 106 -5.18 -3.43 -9.61
C LEU A 106 -4.98 -1.92 -9.57
N LEU A 107 -6.08 -1.18 -9.56
CA LEU A 107 -6.10 0.23 -9.17
C LEU A 107 -6.25 0.29 -7.66
N GLY A 108 -5.39 1.04 -7.01
CA GLY A 108 -5.39 1.26 -5.57
C GLY A 108 -5.75 2.69 -5.22
N TYR A 109 -6.40 2.84 -4.08
CA TYR A 109 -6.74 4.14 -3.49
C TYR A 109 -6.41 4.16 -1.99
N ASN A 110 -5.57 5.12 -1.58
CA ASN A 110 -5.23 5.35 -0.18
C ASN A 110 -6.37 6.10 0.51
N LEU A 111 -7.06 5.45 1.46
CA LEU A 111 -8.23 5.99 2.14
C LEU A 111 -7.88 6.84 3.36
N PHE A 112 -6.96 6.34 4.17
CA PHE A 112 -6.62 6.94 5.45
C PHE A 112 -5.10 6.97 5.60
N PRO A 113 -4.42 8.02 5.07
CA PRO A 113 -3.05 8.28 5.47
C PRO A 113 -3.03 8.66 6.94
N GLY A 114 -2.12 8.12 7.71
CA GLY A 114 -2.06 8.34 9.15
C GLY A 114 -0.73 7.93 9.74
N GLU A 115 -0.67 8.00 11.05
CA GLU A 115 0.49 7.61 11.83
C GLU A 115 0.15 6.38 12.67
N SER A 116 1.02 5.38 12.65
CA SER A 116 0.93 4.20 13.51
C SER A 116 1.88 4.34 14.68
N PHE A 117 1.32 4.34 15.88
CA PHE A 117 2.08 4.33 17.12
C PHE A 117 2.42 2.88 17.48
N ILE A 118 3.65 2.44 17.18
CA ILE A 118 4.10 1.07 17.48
C ILE A 118 4.56 0.97 18.93
N THR A 119 5.22 2.00 19.42
CA THR A 119 5.60 2.15 20.83
C THR A 119 5.49 3.63 21.24
N GLN A 120 5.68 3.92 22.54
CA GLN A 120 5.63 5.28 23.06
C GLN A 120 6.63 6.25 22.40
N ASN A 121 7.70 5.71 21.77
CA ASN A 121 8.77 6.48 21.15
C ASN A 121 8.95 6.23 19.66
N LEU A 122 8.09 5.39 19.04
CA LEU A 122 8.18 5.04 17.62
C LEU A 122 6.84 5.26 16.94
N THR A 123 6.78 6.30 16.14
CA THR A 123 5.66 6.60 15.26
C THR A 123 6.11 6.38 13.83
N LEU A 124 5.34 5.60 13.06
CA LEU A 124 5.59 5.32 11.67
C LEU A 124 4.41 5.79 10.81
N ASN A 125 4.70 6.33 9.65
CA ASN A 125 3.67 6.66 8.68
C ASN A 125 2.98 5.39 8.19
N SER A 126 1.67 5.44 8.06
CA SER A 126 0.88 4.31 7.60
C SER A 126 -0.28 4.76 6.73
N ALA A 127 -0.78 3.86 5.91
CA ALA A 127 -1.96 4.10 5.10
C ALA A 127 -2.81 2.84 4.99
N PHE A 128 -4.11 3.00 5.14
CA PHE A 128 -5.08 1.99 4.75
C PHE A 128 -5.49 2.25 3.31
N TYR A 129 -5.55 1.21 2.49
CA TYR A 129 -5.91 1.33 1.08
C TYR A 129 -6.87 0.25 0.61
N LEU A 130 -7.59 0.56 -0.45
CA LEU A 130 -8.42 -0.39 -1.20
C LEU A 130 -7.82 -0.63 -2.57
N VAL A 131 -7.98 -1.83 -3.07
CA VAL A 131 -7.56 -2.22 -4.42
C VAL A 131 -8.69 -2.93 -5.14
N ALA A 132 -8.82 -2.65 -6.43
CA ALA A 132 -9.78 -3.32 -7.30
C ALA A 132 -9.19 -3.45 -8.71
N GLY A 133 -9.43 -4.59 -9.34
CA GLY A 133 -8.95 -4.78 -10.70
C GLY A 133 -9.23 -6.17 -11.24
N ALA A 134 -8.45 -6.55 -12.23
CA ALA A 134 -8.63 -7.80 -12.93
C ALA A 134 -7.29 -8.43 -13.33
N GLY A 135 -7.34 -9.69 -13.66
CA GLY A 135 -6.20 -10.44 -14.13
C GLY A 135 -6.61 -11.80 -14.60
N ASN A 136 -5.67 -12.73 -14.59
CA ASN A 136 -5.94 -14.12 -14.89
C ASN A 136 -5.38 -14.99 -13.78
N THR A 137 -6.10 -16.07 -13.52
CA THR A 137 -5.67 -17.15 -12.64
C THR A 137 -5.54 -18.41 -13.49
N LYS A 138 -4.37 -19.00 -13.45
CA LYS A 138 -4.09 -20.31 -14.03
C LYS A 138 -4.22 -21.34 -12.93
N PHE A 139 -5.20 -22.19 -13.09
CA PHE A 139 -5.41 -23.32 -12.20
C PHE A 139 -5.45 -24.60 -13.01
N LYS A 140 -4.47 -25.47 -12.77
CA LYS A 140 -4.17 -26.62 -13.63
C LYS A 140 -3.76 -26.13 -15.05
N GLU A 141 -4.45 -26.54 -16.09
CA GLU A 141 -4.19 -26.13 -17.47
C GLU A 141 -5.17 -25.06 -17.99
N ASP A 142 -6.11 -24.60 -17.14
CA ASP A 142 -7.14 -23.65 -17.52
C ASP A 142 -6.81 -22.23 -17.05
N ASP A 143 -6.78 -21.29 -17.99
CA ASP A 143 -6.68 -19.85 -17.73
C ASP A 143 -8.05 -19.25 -17.48
N GLN A 144 -8.26 -18.66 -16.32
CA GLN A 144 -9.54 -18.08 -15.91
C GLN A 144 -9.41 -16.58 -15.69
N PHE A 145 -10.28 -15.80 -16.35
CA PHE A 145 -10.37 -14.37 -16.07
C PHE A 145 -10.85 -14.14 -14.64
N THR A 146 -10.08 -13.37 -13.89
CA THR A 146 -10.24 -13.15 -12.45
C THR A 146 -10.50 -11.69 -12.17
N ILE A 147 -11.51 -11.40 -11.34
CA ILE A 147 -11.75 -10.10 -10.77
C ILE A 147 -11.23 -10.13 -9.33
N THR A 148 -10.44 -9.14 -8.97
CA THR A 148 -9.82 -9.03 -7.64
C THR A 148 -10.31 -7.76 -6.95
N LEU A 149 -10.76 -7.92 -5.71
CA LEU A 149 -11.06 -6.83 -4.78
C LEU A 149 -10.26 -7.06 -3.52
N GLY A 150 -9.77 -5.99 -2.92
CA GLY A 150 -8.98 -6.15 -1.70
C GLY A 150 -8.82 -4.87 -0.92
N SER A 151 -8.22 -5.04 0.23
CA SER A 151 -7.77 -3.95 1.11
C SER A 151 -6.39 -4.28 1.66
N GLY A 152 -5.68 -3.25 2.06
CA GLY A 152 -4.38 -3.45 2.68
C GLY A 152 -4.03 -2.35 3.65
N TYR A 153 -3.03 -2.62 4.43
CA TYR A 153 -2.45 -1.70 5.37
C TYR A 153 -0.94 -1.61 5.13
N ARG A 154 -0.46 -0.41 4.86
CA ARG A 154 0.93 -0.12 4.57
C ARG A 154 1.53 0.60 5.76
N ILE A 155 2.73 0.18 6.19
CA ILE A 155 3.54 0.82 7.21
C ILE A 155 4.89 1.17 6.60
N ILE A 156 5.26 2.44 6.61
CA ILE A 156 6.55 2.93 6.11
C ILE A 156 7.57 2.76 7.24
N LEU A 157 8.45 1.77 7.08
CA LEU A 157 9.50 1.45 8.07
C LEU A 157 10.69 2.39 7.95
N LYS A 158 11.03 2.76 6.72
CA LYS A 158 12.06 3.73 6.33
C LYS A 158 11.61 4.42 5.04
N ASP A 159 12.24 5.52 4.68
CA ASP A 159 11.91 6.28 3.49
C ASP A 159 11.81 5.39 2.23
N TRP A 160 12.65 4.38 2.13
CA TRP A 160 12.70 3.46 0.99
C TRP A 160 12.10 2.07 1.25
N LEU A 161 11.63 1.75 2.49
CA LEU A 161 11.19 0.39 2.86
C LEU A 161 9.83 0.41 3.52
N THR A 162 8.90 -0.36 2.98
CA THR A 162 7.56 -0.53 3.53
C THR A 162 7.24 -1.98 3.85
N PHE A 163 6.40 -2.14 4.85
CA PHE A 163 5.74 -3.39 5.20
C PHE A 163 4.26 -3.28 4.85
N ASN A 164 3.74 -4.27 4.15
CA ASN A 164 2.35 -4.31 3.70
C ASN A 164 1.65 -5.55 4.26
N LEU A 165 0.42 -5.36 4.70
CA LEU A 165 -0.54 -6.43 5.01
C LEU A 165 -1.69 -6.31 4.04
N ASP A 166 -1.96 -7.36 3.27
CA ASP A 166 -3.00 -7.38 2.23
C ASP A 166 -4.04 -8.46 2.52
N MET A 167 -5.28 -8.14 2.21
CA MET A 167 -6.39 -9.08 2.12
C MET A 167 -7.03 -8.90 0.75
N ARG A 168 -7.12 -9.99 -0.03
CA ARG A 168 -7.67 -9.96 -1.39
C ARG A 168 -8.67 -11.08 -1.60
N ASP A 169 -9.76 -10.80 -2.29
CA ASP A 169 -10.72 -11.78 -2.80
C ASP A 169 -10.56 -11.86 -4.33
N MET A 170 -10.19 -13.01 -4.82
CA MET A 170 -10.02 -13.32 -6.23
C MET A 170 -11.19 -14.19 -6.70
N SER A 171 -12.05 -13.61 -7.52
CA SER A 171 -13.26 -14.29 -8.02
C SER A 171 -13.17 -14.58 -9.49
N PHE A 172 -13.32 -15.85 -9.86
CA PHE A 172 -13.38 -16.33 -11.24
C PHE A 172 -14.47 -17.39 -11.44
N LYS A 173 -14.72 -17.77 -12.69
CA LYS A 173 -15.65 -18.86 -13.02
C LYS A 173 -14.86 -20.15 -13.16
N SER A 174 -15.13 -21.13 -12.32
CA SER A 174 -14.54 -22.47 -12.39
C SER A 174 -15.55 -23.50 -12.89
N GLN A 175 -15.07 -24.47 -13.66
CA GLN A 175 -15.82 -25.66 -14.12
C GLN A 175 -15.15 -26.95 -13.67
N VAL A 176 -14.17 -26.89 -12.81
CA VAL A 176 -13.30 -28.01 -12.42
C VAL A 176 -14.06 -29.16 -11.72
N LEU A 177 -15.08 -28.82 -10.93
CA LEU A 177 -15.84 -29.78 -10.13
C LEU A 177 -17.32 -29.93 -10.55
N GLY A 178 -17.69 -29.48 -11.79
CA GLY A 178 -19.07 -29.58 -12.25
C GLY A 178 -19.57 -28.41 -13.10
N PRO A 179 -20.84 -28.04 -13.02
CA PRO A 179 -21.37 -26.90 -13.75
C PRO A 179 -20.68 -25.60 -13.34
N SER A 180 -20.53 -24.68 -14.32
CA SER A 180 -19.83 -23.40 -14.09
C SER A 180 -20.34 -22.67 -12.86
N LYS A 181 -19.45 -22.48 -11.87
CA LYS A 181 -19.71 -21.79 -10.61
C LYS A 181 -18.72 -20.63 -10.48
N ARG A 182 -19.15 -19.52 -9.91
CA ARG A 182 -18.23 -18.48 -9.47
C ARG A 182 -17.59 -18.91 -8.15
N THR A 183 -16.28 -18.91 -8.09
CA THR A 183 -15.49 -19.23 -6.89
C THR A 183 -14.88 -17.97 -6.32
N HIS A 184 -14.70 -17.96 -4.99
CA HIS A 184 -14.07 -16.91 -4.22
C HIS A 184 -12.83 -17.47 -3.55
N ASN A 185 -11.68 -16.87 -3.82
CA ASN A 185 -10.41 -17.30 -3.26
C ASN A 185 -9.84 -16.16 -2.43
N LEU A 186 -9.76 -16.39 -1.12
CA LEU A 186 -9.33 -15.38 -0.17
C LEU A 186 -7.82 -15.53 0.09
N GLU A 187 -7.10 -14.43 -0.07
CA GLU A 187 -5.68 -14.33 0.24
C GLU A 187 -5.46 -13.35 1.38
N PHE A 188 -4.63 -13.78 2.34
CA PHE A 188 -4.06 -12.91 3.36
C PHE A 188 -2.55 -12.98 3.25
N SER A 189 -1.92 -11.88 2.95
CA SER A 189 -0.48 -11.85 2.72
C SER A 189 0.21 -10.69 3.44
N ALA A 190 1.49 -10.92 3.76
CA ALA A 190 2.40 -9.93 4.28
C ALA A 190 3.57 -9.77 3.31
N GLY A 191 3.98 -8.55 3.05
CA GLY A 191 5.03 -8.24 2.09
C GLY A 191 5.98 -7.14 2.56
N LEU A 192 7.17 -7.17 1.99
CA LEU A 192 8.14 -6.10 2.08
C LEU A 192 8.38 -5.53 0.69
N THR A 193 8.31 -4.21 0.59
CA THR A 193 8.48 -3.50 -0.66
C THR A 193 9.47 -2.35 -0.49
N ALA A 194 10.20 -2.05 -1.54
CA ALA A 194 11.16 -0.96 -1.59
C ALA A 194 10.71 0.08 -2.62
N PHE A 195 10.80 1.34 -2.25
CA PHE A 195 10.62 2.49 -3.12
C PHE A 195 11.90 2.87 -3.85
N PHE A 196 11.78 3.39 -5.05
CA PHE A 196 12.87 3.97 -5.86
C PHE A 196 12.34 4.89 -6.98
#